data_2f8a3ae43404f6e9d78a4ae34131f264
#
_entry.id   2f8a3ae43404f6e9d78a4ae34131f264
#
_cell.length_a   1.000
_cell.length_b   1.000
_cell.length_c   1.000
_cell.angle_alpha   90.00
_cell.angle_beta   90.00
_cell.angle_gamma   90.00
#
_symmetry.space_group_name_H-M   'P 1'
#
loop_
_entity.id
_entity.type
_entity.pdbx_description
1 polymer ?
#
loop_
_entity_poly.entity_id
_entity_poly.type
_entity_poly.pdbx_seq_one_letter_code
_entity_poly.pdbx_strand_id
1 'polypeptide(L)'
;MSTGKADETTPKVSDDSTANLSYEVFVNEPPPQDGVLPNGEPKRFSPEASTLIYGSKDAVLTDPGMTTEQARVLGDWVADHGRNLTYIFVTHGHGDHWFAAGPLVERFGAIVVASEGTIAQMHGNVATRPMLWDKVYPGIIPPSPVTATTVPGNRFSLEGHALVIVDVGHSDSDDTSVLHVPDLGLVVAGDVIYNGVHMYLGQSAVNGFGPWREAIDKVQALKPRHIVAGHQNKELDDDAERTIAETRQYLDDADELLRTQNTAVDFFNAKIERYPRHLGRMVLWAGAQGLYGVREHPEQDPAQTILAGWL
;
A
#
# COMPACT_ATOMS: atom_id res chain seq x y z
N MET A 1 26.65 -15.27 69.18
CA MET A 1 26.92 -14.50 67.95
C MET A 1 26.36 -15.30 66.80
N SER A 2 25.17 -14.94 66.41
CA SER A 2 24.46 -15.59 65.26
C SER A 2 24.41 -14.57 64.10
N THR A 3 25.09 -14.87 63.02
CA THR A 3 25.11 -14.04 61.82
C THR A 3 23.96 -14.53 60.92
N GLY A 4 22.90 -13.71 60.85
CA GLY A 4 21.81 -13.93 59.88
C GLY A 4 22.28 -13.63 58.45
N LYS A 5 22.09 -14.58 57.55
CA LYS A 5 22.19 -14.38 56.11
C LYS A 5 20.91 -13.69 55.62
N ALA A 6 21.08 -12.52 54.98
CA ALA A 6 20.01 -11.91 54.24
C ALA A 6 19.79 -12.70 52.94
N ASP A 7 18.55 -13.10 52.72
CA ASP A 7 18.08 -13.76 51.51
C ASP A 7 17.77 -12.66 50.47
N GLU A 8 18.64 -12.47 49.49
CA GLU A 8 18.40 -11.59 48.34
C GLU A 8 17.48 -12.33 47.35
N THR A 9 16.19 -12.13 47.48
CA THR A 9 15.23 -12.51 46.44
C THR A 9 15.28 -11.48 45.30
N THR A 10 16.07 -11.79 44.27
CA THR A 10 16.00 -11.12 42.98
C THR A 10 14.60 -11.34 42.39
N PRO A 11 13.87 -10.30 41.99
CA PRO A 11 12.59 -10.50 41.31
C PRO A 11 12.86 -11.21 39.98
N LYS A 12 12.26 -12.37 39.76
CA LYS A 12 12.15 -13.00 38.47
C LYS A 12 11.31 -12.08 37.61
N VAL A 13 11.94 -11.40 36.64
CA VAL A 13 11.27 -10.82 35.50
C VAL A 13 10.65 -11.99 34.74
N SER A 14 9.34 -12.13 34.80
CA SER A 14 8.61 -13.05 33.92
C SER A 14 8.85 -12.59 32.48
N ASP A 15 9.58 -13.40 31.75
CA ASP A 15 9.75 -13.27 30.31
C ASP A 15 8.39 -13.64 29.67
N ASP A 16 7.53 -12.63 29.49
CA ASP A 16 6.19 -12.75 28.90
C ASP A 16 6.29 -12.66 27.35
N SER A 17 7.45 -13.05 26.79
CA SER A 17 7.85 -12.87 25.40
C SER A 17 7.40 -14.01 24.45
N THR A 18 6.24 -14.62 24.67
CA THR A 18 5.69 -15.64 23.73
C THR A 18 4.24 -15.37 23.33
N ALA A 19 3.80 -14.14 23.31
CA ALA A 19 2.56 -13.82 22.63
C ALA A 19 2.81 -13.95 21.12
N ASN A 20 2.19 -14.95 20.48
CA ASN A 20 2.29 -15.11 19.04
C ASN A 20 1.65 -13.90 18.34
N LEU A 21 2.35 -13.28 17.38
CA LEU A 21 1.75 -12.32 16.49
C LEU A 21 0.76 -13.02 15.56
N SER A 22 -0.27 -12.26 15.18
CA SER A 22 -1.21 -12.62 14.13
C SER A 22 -1.40 -11.43 13.20
N TYR A 23 -1.99 -11.65 12.02
CA TYR A 23 -2.43 -10.57 11.15
C TYR A 23 -3.75 -10.93 10.49
N GLU A 24 -4.51 -9.92 10.15
CA GLU A 24 -5.73 -10.02 9.35
C GLU A 24 -5.75 -8.90 8.32
N VAL A 25 -6.39 -9.16 7.19
CA VAL A 25 -6.46 -8.22 6.06
C VAL A 25 -7.90 -7.76 5.88
N PHE A 26 -8.06 -6.44 5.86
CA PHE A 26 -9.32 -5.79 5.52
C PHE A 26 -9.21 -5.21 4.11
N VAL A 27 -10.11 -5.61 3.22
CA VAL A 27 -10.16 -5.05 1.86
C VAL A 27 -11.29 -4.03 1.79
N ASN A 28 -10.91 -2.77 1.63
CA ASN A 28 -11.82 -1.65 1.47
C ASN A 28 -12.58 -1.76 0.14
N GLU A 29 -13.89 -1.53 0.19
CA GLU A 29 -14.66 -1.36 -1.04
C GLU A 29 -14.28 -0.04 -1.70
N PRO A 30 -14.07 -0.04 -3.03
CA PRO A 30 -13.75 1.17 -3.76
C PRO A 30 -14.87 2.21 -3.67
N PRO A 31 -14.55 3.51 -3.49
CA PRO A 31 -15.54 4.56 -3.53
C PRO A 31 -16.22 4.63 -4.91
N PRO A 32 -17.51 5.00 -4.96
CA PRO A 32 -18.21 5.17 -6.23
C PRO A 32 -17.60 6.31 -7.04
N GLN A 33 -17.59 6.17 -8.37
CA GLN A 33 -17.14 7.19 -9.29
C GLN A 33 -18.10 7.35 -10.47
N ASP A 34 -18.23 8.58 -10.94
CA ASP A 34 -19.00 8.89 -12.14
C ASP A 34 -18.20 8.60 -13.41
N GLY A 35 -18.91 8.25 -14.48
CA GLY A 35 -18.34 8.03 -15.80
C GLY A 35 -18.19 6.56 -16.18
N VAL A 36 -17.71 6.37 -17.41
CA VAL A 36 -17.49 5.06 -18.02
C VAL A 36 -16.09 4.92 -18.57
N LEU A 37 -15.62 3.70 -18.64
CA LEU A 37 -14.37 3.29 -19.28
C LEU A 37 -14.53 3.21 -20.81
N PRO A 38 -13.43 3.11 -21.59
CA PRO A 38 -13.51 2.97 -23.05
C PRO A 38 -14.34 1.79 -23.55
N ASN A 39 -14.44 0.73 -22.77
CA ASN A 39 -15.25 -0.45 -23.07
C ASN A 39 -16.74 -0.32 -22.62
N GLY A 40 -17.15 0.86 -22.11
CA GLY A 40 -18.51 1.15 -21.67
C GLY A 40 -18.85 0.71 -20.24
N GLU A 41 -17.92 0.07 -19.50
CA GLU A 41 -18.12 -0.29 -18.11
C GLU A 41 -18.08 0.95 -17.20
N PRO A 42 -18.81 0.96 -16.06
CA PRO A 42 -18.70 2.03 -15.08
C PRO A 42 -17.26 2.14 -14.53
N LYS A 43 -16.81 3.38 -14.31
CA LYS A 43 -15.56 3.61 -13.58
C LYS A 43 -15.69 3.05 -12.16
N ARG A 44 -14.69 2.26 -11.76
CA ARG A 44 -14.55 1.75 -10.39
C ARG A 44 -13.07 1.67 -10.05
N PHE A 45 -12.69 2.27 -8.92
CA PHE A 45 -11.32 2.22 -8.42
C PHE A 45 -10.91 0.79 -8.03
N SER A 46 -9.65 0.59 -7.67
CA SER A 46 -9.14 -0.69 -7.21
C SER A 46 -9.54 -0.92 -5.74
N PRO A 47 -9.85 -2.15 -5.32
CA PRO A 47 -9.97 -2.48 -3.90
C PRO A 47 -8.61 -2.30 -3.19
N GLU A 48 -8.60 -1.59 -2.06
CA GLU A 48 -7.41 -1.33 -1.24
C GLU A 48 -7.37 -2.28 -0.04
N ALA A 49 -6.19 -2.70 0.37
CA ALA A 49 -5.99 -3.60 1.49
C ALA A 49 -5.27 -2.91 2.65
N SER A 50 -5.89 -2.97 3.83
CA SER A 50 -5.27 -2.61 5.10
C SER A 50 -4.93 -3.89 5.86
N THR A 51 -3.74 -3.96 6.49
CA THR A 51 -3.35 -5.11 7.31
C THR A 51 -3.31 -4.70 8.78
N LEU A 52 -4.02 -5.42 9.64
CA LEU A 52 -3.88 -5.32 11.08
C LEU A 52 -2.95 -6.43 11.57
N ILE A 53 -1.79 -6.04 12.10
CA ILE A 53 -0.82 -6.94 12.74
C ILE A 53 -0.99 -6.76 14.23
N TYR A 54 -1.25 -7.83 14.98
CA TYR A 54 -1.58 -7.71 16.40
C TYR A 54 -1.00 -8.82 17.26
N GLY A 55 -0.70 -8.46 18.50
CA GLY A 55 -0.32 -9.36 19.58
C GLY A 55 -1.47 -9.55 20.56
N SER A 56 -1.11 -9.77 21.83
CA SER A 56 -2.09 -9.97 22.90
C SER A 56 -2.78 -8.68 23.37
N LYS A 57 -2.11 -7.51 23.25
CA LYS A 57 -2.55 -6.22 23.78
C LYS A 57 -2.57 -5.13 22.73
N ASP A 58 -1.54 -5.08 21.89
CA ASP A 58 -1.28 -3.99 20.96
C ASP A 58 -1.43 -4.44 19.50
N ALA A 59 -1.62 -3.46 18.62
CA ALA A 59 -1.73 -3.66 17.17
C ALA A 59 -1.04 -2.55 16.39
N VAL A 60 -0.71 -2.87 15.13
CA VAL A 60 -0.23 -1.97 14.08
C VAL A 60 -1.13 -2.14 12.87
N LEU A 61 -1.61 -1.04 12.31
CA LEU A 61 -2.38 -1.00 11.06
C LEU A 61 -1.50 -0.54 9.93
N THR A 62 -1.73 -1.01 8.71
CA THR A 62 -1.05 -0.50 7.51
C THR A 62 -2.04 0.07 6.52
N ASP A 63 -1.63 1.08 5.76
CA ASP A 63 -2.35 1.66 4.61
C ASP A 63 -3.87 1.80 4.85
N PRO A 64 -4.29 2.81 5.65
CA PRO A 64 -5.67 2.88 6.16
C PRO A 64 -6.73 3.32 5.14
N GLY A 65 -6.37 3.47 3.86
CA GLY A 65 -7.31 3.89 2.83
C GLY A 65 -7.40 5.41 2.64
N MET A 66 -8.43 5.87 1.92
CA MET A 66 -8.51 7.24 1.41
C MET A 66 -9.65 8.05 2.01
N THR A 67 -10.84 7.47 2.18
CA THR A 67 -12.06 8.24 2.42
C THR A 67 -12.47 8.26 3.89
N THR A 68 -13.28 9.26 4.27
CA THR A 68 -13.86 9.36 5.62
C THR A 68 -14.70 8.13 5.97
N GLU A 69 -15.45 7.57 5.00
CA GLU A 69 -16.25 6.38 5.24
C GLU A 69 -15.38 5.13 5.38
N GLN A 70 -14.33 4.98 4.57
CA GLN A 70 -13.35 3.91 4.76
C GLN A 70 -12.70 3.97 6.14
N ALA A 71 -12.27 5.16 6.59
CA ALA A 71 -11.74 5.35 7.94
C ALA A 71 -12.72 4.91 9.04
N ARG A 72 -14.02 5.22 8.87
CA ARG A 72 -15.06 4.84 9.84
C ARG A 72 -15.22 3.33 9.90
N VAL A 73 -15.42 2.67 8.75
CA VAL A 73 -15.64 1.21 8.65
C VAL A 73 -14.41 0.44 9.11
N LEU A 74 -13.22 0.84 8.64
CA LEU A 74 -11.95 0.24 9.05
C LEU A 74 -11.71 0.44 10.56
N GLY A 75 -12.02 1.64 11.08
CA GLY A 75 -11.90 1.92 12.50
C GLY A 75 -12.83 1.08 13.38
N ASP A 76 -14.04 0.77 12.92
CA ASP A 76 -14.94 -0.16 13.61
C ASP A 76 -14.37 -1.57 13.61
N TRP A 77 -13.88 -2.05 12.47
CA TRP A 77 -13.24 -3.35 12.36
C TRP A 77 -11.97 -3.47 13.25
N VAL A 78 -11.11 -2.45 13.29
CA VAL A 78 -9.95 -2.41 14.20
C VAL A 78 -10.39 -2.48 15.67
N ALA A 79 -11.44 -1.73 16.05
CA ALA A 79 -11.95 -1.71 17.42
C ALA A 79 -12.50 -3.08 17.86
N ASP A 80 -13.12 -3.83 16.96
CA ASP A 80 -13.69 -5.16 17.23
C ASP A 80 -12.61 -6.19 17.61
N HIS A 81 -11.34 -5.97 17.22
CA HIS A 81 -10.22 -6.79 17.67
C HIS A 81 -9.84 -6.57 19.14
N GLY A 82 -10.29 -5.49 19.77
CA GLY A 82 -10.06 -5.19 21.17
C GLY A 82 -8.57 -5.00 21.51
N ARG A 83 -7.75 -4.55 20.56
CA ARG A 83 -6.33 -4.27 20.74
C ARG A 83 -6.08 -2.76 20.73
N ASN A 84 -5.01 -2.35 21.42
CA ASN A 84 -4.59 -0.95 21.42
C ASN A 84 -3.80 -0.66 20.13
N LEU A 85 -4.36 0.14 19.22
CA LEU A 85 -3.68 0.54 17.99
C LEU A 85 -2.56 1.53 18.32
N THR A 86 -1.30 1.12 18.17
CA THR A 86 -0.13 1.93 18.54
C THR A 86 0.47 2.69 17.37
N TYR A 87 0.51 2.05 16.20
CA TYR A 87 1.08 2.64 14.98
C TYR A 87 0.17 2.41 13.79
N ILE A 88 0.25 3.36 12.85
CA ILE A 88 -0.25 3.23 11.48
C ILE A 88 0.95 3.37 10.55
N PHE A 89 1.31 2.32 9.83
CA PHE A 89 2.39 2.35 8.84
C PHE A 89 1.83 2.67 7.45
N VAL A 90 2.57 3.48 6.68
CA VAL A 90 2.23 3.85 5.30
C VAL A 90 3.35 3.37 4.38
N THR A 91 2.99 2.58 3.36
CA THR A 91 3.95 1.98 2.42
C THR A 91 4.53 2.98 1.44
N HIS A 92 3.71 3.86 0.88
CA HIS A 92 4.10 4.87 -0.11
C HIS A 92 3.17 6.09 -0.10
N GLY A 93 3.49 7.10 -0.91
CA GLY A 93 2.87 8.42 -0.79
C GLY A 93 1.53 8.61 -1.50
N HIS A 94 0.99 7.65 -2.28
CA HIS A 94 -0.31 7.79 -2.93
C HIS A 94 -1.44 7.94 -1.89
N GLY A 95 -2.35 8.87 -2.15
CA GLY A 95 -3.35 9.31 -1.18
C GLY A 95 -4.34 8.24 -0.73
N ASP A 96 -4.59 7.25 -1.57
CA ASP A 96 -5.46 6.11 -1.29
C ASP A 96 -4.92 5.18 -0.19
N HIS A 97 -3.61 5.25 0.12
CA HIS A 97 -3.01 4.46 1.18
C HIS A 97 -2.97 5.16 2.55
N TRP A 98 -3.27 6.46 2.64
CA TRP A 98 -3.07 7.14 3.92
C TRP A 98 -3.97 8.34 4.23
N PHE A 99 -4.74 8.88 3.28
CA PHE A 99 -5.58 10.04 3.56
C PHE A 99 -6.60 9.78 4.68
N ALA A 100 -7.00 8.53 4.87
CA ALA A 100 -7.90 8.13 5.95
C ALA A 100 -7.21 7.97 7.33
N ALA A 101 -5.90 8.21 7.46
CA ALA A 101 -5.19 8.08 8.72
C ALA A 101 -5.68 9.07 9.81
N GLY A 102 -6.02 10.31 9.45
CA GLY A 102 -6.41 11.35 10.40
C GLY A 102 -7.53 10.95 11.37
N PRO A 103 -8.71 10.53 10.89
CA PRO A 103 -9.79 10.04 11.75
C PRO A 103 -9.41 8.86 12.64
N LEU A 104 -8.52 7.96 12.17
CA LEU A 104 -8.04 6.83 12.98
C LEU A 104 -7.06 7.29 14.07
N VAL A 105 -6.20 8.27 13.79
CA VAL A 105 -5.35 8.92 14.79
C VAL A 105 -6.21 9.59 15.88
N GLU A 106 -7.25 10.32 15.50
CA GLU A 106 -8.18 10.94 16.46
C GLU A 106 -8.88 9.89 17.34
N ARG A 107 -9.27 8.76 16.76
CA ARG A 107 -10.00 7.71 17.47
C ARG A 107 -9.14 6.89 18.42
N PHE A 108 -7.91 6.52 17.99
CA PHE A 108 -7.07 5.54 18.68
C PHE A 108 -5.82 6.13 19.33
N GLY A 109 -5.43 7.36 18.97
CA GLY A 109 -4.17 7.97 19.44
C GLY A 109 -2.92 7.35 18.81
N ALA A 110 -3.04 6.61 17.72
CA ALA A 110 -1.94 5.93 17.04
C ALA A 110 -0.96 6.93 16.40
N ILE A 111 0.31 6.53 16.27
CA ILE A 111 1.35 7.31 15.60
C ILE A 111 1.47 6.85 14.15
N VAL A 112 1.37 7.78 13.19
CA VAL A 112 1.60 7.46 11.77
C VAL A 112 3.09 7.44 11.49
N VAL A 113 3.59 6.34 10.92
CA VAL A 113 5.01 6.11 10.63
C VAL A 113 5.23 5.68 9.18
N ALA A 114 6.33 6.12 8.59
CA ALA A 114 6.76 5.74 7.26
C ALA A 114 8.28 5.94 7.08
N SER A 115 8.81 5.56 5.92
CA SER A 115 10.17 5.89 5.52
C SER A 115 10.29 7.40 5.21
N GLU A 116 11.52 7.93 5.23
CA GLU A 116 11.78 9.35 4.92
C GLU A 116 11.30 9.71 3.50
N GLY A 117 11.57 8.83 2.53
CA GLY A 117 11.15 9.03 1.14
C GLY A 117 9.63 9.02 1.00
N THR A 118 8.94 8.06 1.62
CA THR A 118 7.48 8.01 1.67
C THR A 118 6.90 9.30 2.27
N ILE A 119 7.47 9.84 3.35
CA ILE A 119 7.01 11.08 3.97
C ILE A 119 7.14 12.27 3.00
N ALA A 120 8.24 12.34 2.25
CA ALA A 120 8.42 13.38 1.23
C ALA A 120 7.34 13.30 0.16
N GLN A 121 7.00 12.09 -0.32
CA GLN A 121 5.92 11.86 -1.27
C GLN A 121 4.54 12.20 -0.68
N MET A 122 4.27 11.89 0.59
CA MET A 122 3.04 12.30 1.27
C MET A 122 2.87 13.83 1.26
N HIS A 123 3.92 14.60 1.55
CA HIS A 123 3.88 16.07 1.47
C HIS A 123 3.61 16.57 0.05
N GLY A 124 4.21 15.93 -0.97
CA GLY A 124 3.93 16.20 -2.38
C GLY A 124 2.45 15.97 -2.72
N ASN A 125 1.88 14.86 -2.26
CA ASN A 125 0.45 14.53 -2.45
C ASN A 125 -0.49 15.51 -1.72
N VAL A 126 -0.14 16.00 -0.54
CA VAL A 126 -0.90 17.09 0.11
C VAL A 126 -0.92 18.34 -0.77
N ALA A 127 0.22 18.72 -1.32
CA ALA A 127 0.34 19.92 -2.17
C ALA A 127 -0.45 19.78 -3.48
N THR A 128 -0.48 18.59 -4.08
CA THR A 128 -1.16 18.32 -5.36
C THR A 128 -2.61 17.87 -5.19
N ARG A 129 -3.05 17.57 -3.99
CA ARG A 129 -4.39 17.08 -3.67
C ARG A 129 -5.52 17.88 -4.35
N PRO A 130 -5.54 19.24 -4.31
CA PRO A 130 -6.63 20.02 -4.93
C PRO A 130 -6.64 19.91 -6.47
N MET A 131 -5.54 19.49 -7.08
CA MET A 131 -5.43 19.34 -8.53
C MET A 131 -5.85 17.97 -9.04
N LEU A 132 -5.78 16.94 -8.19
CA LEU A 132 -6.12 15.56 -8.51
C LEU A 132 -7.21 15.01 -7.60
N TRP A 133 -6.85 14.66 -6.37
CA TRP A 133 -7.68 13.85 -5.48
C TRP A 133 -9.03 14.48 -5.15
N ASP A 134 -9.06 15.78 -4.86
CA ASP A 134 -10.31 16.50 -4.55
C ASP A 134 -11.20 16.70 -5.80
N LYS A 135 -10.63 16.57 -7.01
CA LYS A 135 -11.43 16.58 -8.26
C LYS A 135 -12.01 15.22 -8.59
N VAL A 136 -11.21 14.15 -8.37
CA VAL A 136 -11.63 12.77 -8.63
C VAL A 136 -12.61 12.28 -7.56
N TYR A 137 -12.42 12.72 -6.30
CA TYR A 137 -13.19 12.30 -5.12
C TYR A 137 -13.69 13.49 -4.31
N PRO A 138 -14.58 14.33 -4.86
CA PRO A 138 -14.98 15.57 -4.24
C PRO A 138 -15.71 15.35 -2.90
N GLY A 139 -15.19 15.94 -1.82
CA GLY A 139 -15.84 16.01 -0.51
C GLY A 139 -15.86 14.71 0.30
N ILE A 140 -15.25 13.62 -0.16
CA ILE A 140 -15.25 12.33 0.57
C ILE A 140 -13.92 12.02 1.28
N ILE A 141 -12.85 12.71 0.92
CA ILE A 141 -11.54 12.59 1.56
C ILE A 141 -11.50 13.43 2.83
N PRO A 142 -10.93 12.96 3.97
CA PRO A 142 -10.80 13.76 5.17
C PRO A 142 -10.14 15.12 4.90
N PRO A 143 -10.64 16.22 5.50
CA PRO A 143 -10.17 17.58 5.17
C PRO A 143 -8.74 17.86 5.63
N SER A 144 -8.29 17.20 6.69
CA SER A 144 -6.98 17.42 7.31
C SER A 144 -6.15 16.16 7.24
N PRO A 145 -5.27 16.01 6.22
CA PRO A 145 -4.38 14.86 6.13
C PRO A 145 -3.34 14.89 7.25
N VAL A 146 -3.09 13.72 7.87
CA VAL A 146 -2.04 13.53 8.88
C VAL A 146 -0.88 12.80 8.23
N THR A 147 0.26 13.48 8.05
CA THR A 147 1.47 12.88 7.50
C THR A 147 2.23 12.07 8.56
N ALA A 148 3.08 11.15 8.10
CA ALA A 148 3.85 10.27 8.98
C ALA A 148 5.08 10.95 9.59
N THR A 149 5.65 10.28 10.60
CA THR A 149 6.99 10.54 11.15
C THR A 149 7.89 9.34 10.93
N THR A 150 9.21 9.55 10.91
CA THR A 150 10.19 8.46 10.83
C THR A 150 10.31 7.72 12.15
N VAL A 151 10.74 6.45 12.08
CA VAL A 151 11.19 5.67 13.25
C VAL A 151 12.69 5.44 13.19
N PRO A 152 13.41 5.44 14.33
CA PRO A 152 14.86 5.27 14.34
C PRO A 152 15.31 3.99 13.65
N GLY A 153 16.19 4.09 12.65
CA GLY A 153 16.73 2.95 11.94
C GLY A 153 15.70 2.16 11.14
N ASN A 154 14.58 2.78 10.75
CA ASN A 154 13.49 2.14 10.02
C ASN A 154 12.98 0.86 10.72
N ARG A 155 12.97 0.85 12.04
CA ARG A 155 12.56 -0.30 12.85
C ARG A 155 11.78 0.13 14.08
N PHE A 156 10.69 -0.58 14.35
CA PHE A 156 9.93 -0.48 15.59
C PHE A 156 9.52 -1.88 16.06
N SER A 157 8.83 -1.99 17.18
CA SER A 157 8.45 -3.30 17.71
C SER A 157 6.99 -3.34 18.13
N LEU A 158 6.39 -4.52 18.03
CA LEU A 158 5.08 -4.85 18.56
C LEU A 158 5.25 -6.00 19.55
N GLU A 159 5.06 -5.75 20.83
CA GLU A 159 5.20 -6.73 21.92
C GLU A 159 6.54 -7.52 21.89
N GLY A 160 7.64 -6.82 21.53
CA GLY A 160 8.98 -7.42 21.41
C GLY A 160 9.34 -7.99 20.04
N HIS A 161 8.38 -8.16 19.15
CA HIS A 161 8.59 -8.60 17.77
C HIS A 161 9.00 -7.44 16.86
N ALA A 162 9.96 -7.67 15.98
CA ALA A 162 10.47 -6.64 15.11
C ALA A 162 9.54 -6.40 13.90
N LEU A 163 9.26 -5.13 13.62
CA LEU A 163 8.67 -4.64 12.39
C LEU A 163 9.69 -3.74 11.69
N VAL A 164 10.05 -4.08 10.45
CA VAL A 164 11.15 -3.45 9.72
C VAL A 164 10.62 -2.79 8.45
N ILE A 165 10.80 -1.48 8.35
CA ILE A 165 10.52 -0.72 7.13
C ILE A 165 11.70 -0.92 6.17
N VAL A 166 11.45 -1.38 4.97
CA VAL A 166 12.48 -1.64 3.95
C VAL A 166 12.20 -0.77 2.73
N ASP A 167 13.12 0.15 2.44
CA ASP A 167 13.04 0.98 1.24
C ASP A 167 13.33 0.15 0.00
N VAL A 168 12.38 0.08 -0.91
CA VAL A 168 12.50 -0.72 -2.13
C VAL A 168 12.72 0.11 -3.39
N GLY A 169 12.38 1.39 -3.35
CA GLY A 169 12.58 2.34 -4.44
C GLY A 169 11.32 2.55 -5.26
N HIS A 170 11.44 2.50 -6.61
CA HIS A 170 10.33 2.78 -7.51
C HIS A 170 9.44 1.55 -7.72
N SER A 171 8.12 1.76 -7.65
CA SER A 171 7.10 0.80 -8.09
C SER A 171 6.07 1.53 -8.97
N ASP A 172 4.86 1.64 -8.52
CA ASP A 172 3.83 2.52 -9.08
C ASP A 172 4.05 4.00 -8.70
N SER A 173 4.94 4.25 -7.73
CA SER A 173 5.45 5.55 -7.30
C SER A 173 6.92 5.46 -6.91
N ASP A 174 7.58 6.62 -6.78
CA ASP A 174 8.92 6.70 -6.23
C ASP A 174 8.92 6.55 -4.70
N ASP A 175 10.08 6.22 -4.13
CA ASP A 175 10.31 6.16 -2.68
C ASP A 175 9.34 5.22 -1.92
N THR A 176 8.98 4.12 -2.56
CA THR A 176 8.13 3.08 -1.95
C THR A 176 8.91 2.28 -0.91
N SER A 177 8.25 1.96 0.19
CA SER A 177 8.75 1.06 1.24
C SER A 177 7.75 -0.06 1.53
N VAL A 178 8.25 -1.15 2.12
CA VAL A 178 7.43 -2.28 2.55
C VAL A 178 7.63 -2.53 4.05
N LEU A 179 6.64 -3.15 4.71
CA LEU A 179 6.78 -3.57 6.10
C LEU A 179 7.09 -5.07 6.17
N HIS A 180 8.28 -5.42 6.64
CA HIS A 180 8.68 -6.79 6.87
C HIS A 180 8.48 -7.19 8.33
N VAL A 181 7.75 -8.25 8.57
CA VAL A 181 7.48 -8.86 9.87
C VAL A 181 8.07 -10.27 9.90
N PRO A 182 9.37 -10.43 10.27
CA PRO A 182 10.10 -11.69 10.15
C PRO A 182 9.43 -12.86 10.87
N ASP A 183 8.90 -12.64 12.07
CA ASP A 183 8.30 -13.69 12.89
C ASP A 183 7.04 -14.30 12.27
N LEU A 184 6.33 -13.52 11.45
CA LEU A 184 5.19 -13.99 10.66
C LEU A 184 5.61 -14.51 9.27
N GLY A 185 6.85 -14.22 8.81
CA GLY A 185 7.24 -14.38 7.42
C GLY A 185 6.38 -13.55 6.47
N LEU A 186 5.89 -12.40 6.96
CA LEU A 186 4.98 -11.51 6.27
C LEU A 186 5.73 -10.30 5.70
N VAL A 187 5.37 -9.91 4.48
CA VAL A 187 5.66 -8.60 3.91
C VAL A 187 4.34 -7.92 3.53
N VAL A 188 4.07 -6.73 4.09
CA VAL A 188 3.06 -5.82 3.56
C VAL A 188 3.74 -4.97 2.50
N ALA A 189 3.38 -5.22 1.25
CA ALA A 189 4.17 -4.79 0.09
C ALA A 189 3.67 -3.49 -0.55
N GLY A 190 2.52 -2.93 -0.10
CA GLY A 190 1.91 -1.82 -0.82
C GLY A 190 1.79 -2.15 -2.31
N ASP A 191 2.05 -1.18 -3.14
CA ASP A 191 1.90 -1.29 -4.59
C ASP A 191 3.15 -1.79 -5.32
N VAL A 192 4.11 -2.36 -4.60
CA VAL A 192 5.19 -3.14 -5.21
C VAL A 192 4.66 -4.45 -5.79
N ILE A 193 3.71 -5.07 -5.08
CA ILE A 193 3.04 -6.32 -5.45
C ILE A 193 1.54 -6.07 -5.55
N TYR A 194 0.92 -6.67 -6.56
CA TYR A 194 -0.53 -6.63 -6.79
C TYR A 194 -1.10 -8.05 -6.77
N ASN A 195 -2.35 -8.20 -6.34
CA ASN A 195 -2.96 -9.52 -6.16
C ASN A 195 -4.37 -9.59 -6.77
N GLY A 196 -4.48 -10.02 -8.02
CA GLY A 196 -5.75 -10.18 -8.73
C GLY A 196 -6.43 -8.86 -9.13
N VAL A 197 -5.67 -7.78 -9.22
CA VAL A 197 -6.11 -6.46 -9.65
C VAL A 197 -5.18 -5.90 -10.73
N HIS A 198 -5.66 -4.96 -11.54
CA HIS A 198 -4.83 -4.27 -12.51
C HIS A 198 -3.90 -3.27 -11.82
N MET A 199 -2.62 -3.27 -12.24
CA MET A 199 -1.57 -2.41 -11.71
C MET A 199 -1.64 -1.01 -12.29
N TYR A 200 -1.29 0.00 -11.48
CA TYR A 200 -1.09 1.37 -11.96
C TYR A 200 0.29 1.51 -12.60
N LEU A 201 0.36 1.68 -13.90
CA LEU A 201 1.60 1.67 -14.66
C LEU A 201 2.08 3.07 -15.08
N GLY A 202 1.28 4.12 -14.82
CA GLY A 202 1.49 5.45 -15.37
C GLY A 202 2.82 6.09 -15.01
N GLN A 203 3.27 5.95 -13.78
CA GLN A 203 4.54 6.56 -13.33
C GLN A 203 5.80 5.88 -13.88
N SER A 204 5.67 4.67 -14.41
CA SER A 204 6.76 4.00 -15.14
C SER A 204 6.92 4.46 -16.60
N ALA A 205 6.13 5.44 -17.06
CA ALA A 205 6.16 5.93 -18.44
C ALA A 205 7.53 6.51 -18.88
N VAL A 206 8.30 7.06 -17.94
CA VAL A 206 9.61 7.66 -18.21
C VAL A 206 10.73 6.63 -18.16
N ASN A 207 10.77 5.80 -17.09
CA ASN A 207 11.89 4.93 -16.77
C ASN A 207 11.65 3.46 -17.13
N GLY A 208 10.44 3.13 -17.64
CA GLY A 208 10.02 1.75 -17.88
C GLY A 208 9.88 0.96 -16.57
N PHE A 209 9.70 -0.35 -16.70
CA PHE A 209 9.44 -1.23 -15.55
C PHE A 209 10.70 -1.86 -14.91
N GLY A 210 11.90 -1.48 -15.35
CA GLY A 210 13.17 -1.96 -14.78
C GLY A 210 13.29 -1.69 -13.28
N PRO A 211 13.16 -0.43 -12.83
CA PRO A 211 13.20 -0.08 -11.40
C PRO A 211 12.15 -0.81 -10.55
N TRP A 212 10.95 -1.05 -11.10
CA TRP A 212 9.92 -1.82 -10.39
C TRP A 212 10.31 -3.29 -10.21
N ARG A 213 10.92 -3.91 -11.23
CA ARG A 213 11.47 -5.29 -11.10
C ARG A 213 12.55 -5.38 -10.03
N GLU A 214 13.40 -4.35 -9.89
CA GLU A 214 14.39 -4.26 -8.81
C GLU A 214 13.72 -4.16 -7.43
N ALA A 215 12.61 -3.43 -7.31
CA ALA A 215 11.82 -3.38 -6.07
C ALA A 215 11.24 -4.76 -5.71
N ILE A 216 10.70 -5.49 -6.70
CA ILE A 216 10.22 -6.86 -6.50
C ILE A 216 11.37 -7.79 -6.09
N ASP A 217 12.59 -7.63 -6.64
CA ASP A 217 13.77 -8.42 -6.24
C ASP A 217 14.12 -8.20 -4.77
N LYS A 218 14.03 -6.96 -4.28
CA LYS A 218 14.25 -6.64 -2.86
C LYS A 218 13.19 -7.29 -1.97
N VAL A 219 11.91 -7.27 -2.35
CA VAL A 219 10.83 -7.96 -1.63
C VAL A 219 11.11 -9.47 -1.59
N GLN A 220 11.45 -10.08 -2.72
CA GLN A 220 11.77 -11.51 -2.81
C GLN A 220 12.99 -11.90 -1.95
N ALA A 221 13.98 -11.01 -1.84
CA ALA A 221 15.18 -11.25 -1.01
C ALA A 221 14.87 -11.33 0.49
N LEU A 222 13.74 -10.78 0.96
CA LEU A 222 13.25 -10.93 2.34
C LEU A 222 12.72 -12.35 2.62
N LYS A 223 12.52 -13.17 1.59
CA LYS A 223 12.01 -14.55 1.67
C LYS A 223 10.66 -14.67 2.40
N PRO A 224 9.67 -13.85 2.04
CA PRO A 224 8.36 -13.92 2.66
C PRO A 224 7.67 -15.25 2.36
N ARG A 225 6.83 -15.70 3.29
CA ARG A 225 5.83 -16.75 3.06
C ARG A 225 4.50 -16.15 2.63
N HIS A 226 4.20 -14.97 3.16
CA HIS A 226 2.97 -14.23 2.95
C HIS A 226 3.28 -12.82 2.44
N ILE A 227 2.54 -12.37 1.43
CA ILE A 227 2.60 -11.01 0.92
C ILE A 227 1.18 -10.45 0.86
N VAL A 228 0.94 -9.36 1.61
CA VAL A 228 -0.26 -8.56 1.44
C VAL A 228 0.06 -7.41 0.48
N ALA A 229 -0.65 -7.37 -0.64
CA ALA A 229 -0.56 -6.31 -1.63
C ALA A 229 -1.38 -5.08 -1.19
N GLY A 230 -0.99 -3.88 -1.62
CA GLY A 230 -1.76 -2.66 -1.36
C GLY A 230 -3.14 -2.68 -2.02
N HIS A 231 -3.22 -3.29 -3.20
CA HIS A 231 -4.48 -3.57 -3.89
C HIS A 231 -4.63 -5.06 -4.14
N GLN A 232 -5.75 -5.64 -3.70
CA GLN A 232 -5.98 -7.07 -3.88
C GLN A 232 -7.44 -7.46 -4.03
N ASN A 233 -7.65 -8.59 -4.69
CA ASN A 233 -8.93 -9.28 -4.70
C ASN A 233 -9.06 -10.11 -3.42
N LYS A 234 -10.05 -9.82 -2.59
CA LYS A 234 -10.30 -10.49 -1.30
C LYS A 234 -10.56 -12.01 -1.39
N GLU A 235 -10.82 -12.51 -2.59
CA GLU A 235 -11.06 -13.95 -2.83
C GLU A 235 -9.75 -14.75 -3.03
N LEU A 236 -8.60 -14.06 -3.10
CA LEU A 236 -7.30 -14.68 -3.30
C LEU A 236 -6.51 -14.73 -2.00
N ASP A 237 -5.68 -15.76 -1.86
CA ASP A 237 -4.74 -15.89 -0.76
C ASP A 237 -3.54 -14.94 -0.89
N ASP A 238 -2.68 -14.93 0.12
CA ASP A 238 -1.48 -14.10 0.23
C ASP A 238 -0.17 -14.88 -0.03
N ASP A 239 -0.23 -15.97 -0.79
CA ASP A 239 0.95 -16.77 -1.14
C ASP A 239 2.02 -15.92 -1.85
N ALA A 240 3.19 -15.84 -1.25
CA ALA A 240 4.25 -14.94 -1.69
C ALA A 240 4.84 -15.34 -3.04
N GLU A 241 5.02 -16.64 -3.31
CA GLU A 241 5.61 -17.11 -4.55
C GLU A 241 4.68 -16.81 -5.74
N ARG A 242 3.40 -17.09 -5.57
CA ARG A 242 2.37 -16.81 -6.57
C ARG A 242 2.26 -15.32 -6.87
N THR A 243 2.09 -14.48 -5.84
CA THR A 243 1.88 -13.03 -6.03
C THR A 243 3.07 -12.34 -6.66
N ILE A 244 4.31 -12.72 -6.30
CA ILE A 244 5.53 -12.24 -6.95
C ILE A 244 5.56 -12.65 -8.43
N ALA A 245 5.29 -13.92 -8.73
CA ALA A 245 5.34 -14.42 -10.10
C ALA A 245 4.28 -13.75 -10.99
N GLU A 246 3.06 -13.60 -10.50
CA GLU A 246 1.96 -12.94 -11.22
C GLU A 246 2.24 -11.45 -11.47
N THR A 247 2.80 -10.73 -10.48
CA THR A 247 3.18 -9.32 -10.65
C THR A 247 4.28 -9.16 -11.70
N ARG A 248 5.32 -10.01 -11.69
CA ARG A 248 6.36 -10.01 -12.73
C ARG A 248 5.79 -10.29 -14.12
N GLN A 249 4.95 -11.31 -14.25
CA GLN A 249 4.30 -11.64 -15.51
C GLN A 249 3.45 -10.49 -16.03
N TYR A 250 2.75 -9.78 -15.13
CA TYR A 250 1.96 -8.62 -15.51
C TYR A 250 2.82 -7.49 -16.10
N LEU A 251 4.02 -7.24 -15.54
CA LEU A 251 4.98 -6.26 -16.08
C LEU A 251 5.57 -6.71 -17.42
N ASP A 252 5.87 -8.01 -17.58
CA ASP A 252 6.39 -8.56 -18.84
C ASP A 252 5.37 -8.46 -19.96
N ASP A 253 4.11 -8.75 -19.65
CA ASP A 253 2.99 -8.58 -20.58
C ASP A 253 2.74 -7.11 -20.92
N ALA A 254 2.95 -6.19 -19.96
CA ALA A 254 2.85 -4.75 -20.23
C ALA A 254 3.95 -4.28 -21.20
N ASP A 255 5.20 -4.73 -21.00
CA ASP A 255 6.31 -4.45 -21.93
C ASP A 255 6.03 -4.97 -23.34
N GLU A 256 5.47 -6.18 -23.47
CA GLU A 256 5.09 -6.75 -24.76
C GLU A 256 4.00 -5.91 -25.44
N LEU A 257 2.95 -5.58 -24.68
CA LEU A 257 1.82 -4.81 -25.20
C LEU A 257 2.21 -3.37 -25.60
N LEU A 258 3.10 -2.72 -24.85
CA LEU A 258 3.64 -1.41 -25.23
C LEU A 258 4.39 -1.42 -26.57
N ARG A 259 4.95 -2.56 -26.99
CA ARG A 259 5.60 -2.72 -28.30
C ARG A 259 4.63 -3.03 -29.42
N THR A 260 3.47 -3.63 -29.11
CA THR A 260 2.54 -4.18 -30.11
C THR A 260 1.26 -3.37 -30.25
N GLN A 261 0.85 -2.61 -29.23
CA GLN A 261 -0.33 -1.78 -29.24
C GLN A 261 0.05 -0.31 -29.55
N ASN A 262 -0.78 0.37 -30.33
CA ASN A 262 -0.47 1.72 -30.80
C ASN A 262 -1.17 2.83 -29.99
N THR A 263 -2.25 2.51 -29.29
CA THR A 263 -3.05 3.48 -28.53
C THR A 263 -3.31 2.99 -27.10
N ALA A 264 -3.60 3.94 -26.20
CA ALA A 264 -3.99 3.64 -24.83
C ALA A 264 -5.24 2.72 -24.77
N VAL A 265 -6.18 2.89 -25.71
CA VAL A 265 -7.41 2.07 -25.80
C VAL A 265 -7.08 0.64 -26.21
N ASP A 266 -6.19 0.45 -27.18
CA ASP A 266 -5.78 -0.90 -27.63
C ASP A 266 -5.04 -1.61 -26.52
N PHE A 267 -4.12 -0.93 -25.81
CA PHE A 267 -3.41 -1.48 -24.65
C PHE A 267 -4.39 -1.88 -23.53
N PHE A 268 -5.32 -1.00 -23.19
CA PHE A 268 -6.34 -1.25 -22.18
C PHE A 268 -7.17 -2.50 -22.52
N ASN A 269 -7.66 -2.61 -23.76
CA ASN A 269 -8.46 -3.75 -24.19
C ASN A 269 -7.64 -5.05 -24.17
N ALA A 270 -6.39 -5.02 -24.66
CA ALA A 270 -5.51 -6.17 -24.66
C ALA A 270 -5.15 -6.66 -23.24
N LYS A 271 -4.97 -5.72 -22.29
CA LYS A 271 -4.75 -6.09 -20.87
C LYS A 271 -5.98 -6.74 -20.27
N ILE A 272 -7.18 -6.24 -20.54
CA ILE A 272 -8.44 -6.85 -20.06
C ILE A 272 -8.63 -8.24 -20.66
N GLU A 273 -8.29 -8.44 -21.93
CA GLU A 273 -8.37 -9.75 -22.58
C GLU A 273 -7.43 -10.78 -21.92
N ARG A 274 -6.18 -10.37 -21.55
CA ARG A 274 -5.23 -11.24 -20.82
C ARG A 274 -5.64 -11.50 -19.39
N TYR A 275 -6.21 -10.50 -18.73
CA TYR A 275 -6.54 -10.53 -17.30
C TYR A 275 -8.03 -10.25 -17.06
N PRO A 276 -8.95 -11.06 -17.60
CA PRO A 276 -10.39 -10.75 -17.60
C PRO A 276 -11.01 -10.74 -16.19
N ARG A 277 -10.38 -11.38 -15.22
CA ARG A 277 -10.84 -11.47 -13.83
C ARG A 277 -10.23 -10.44 -12.89
N HIS A 278 -9.24 -9.66 -13.37
CA HIS A 278 -8.61 -8.61 -12.54
C HIS A 278 -9.60 -7.47 -12.31
N LEU A 279 -9.62 -6.98 -11.07
CA LEU A 279 -10.39 -5.81 -10.65
C LEU A 279 -9.60 -4.52 -10.93
N GLY A 280 -10.17 -3.33 -10.66
CA GLY A 280 -9.44 -2.07 -10.78
C GLY A 280 -9.19 -1.61 -12.22
N ARG A 281 -10.11 -1.86 -13.16
CA ARG A 281 -9.95 -1.48 -14.58
C ARG A 281 -9.79 0.01 -14.80
N MET A 282 -10.29 0.84 -13.89
CA MET A 282 -10.06 2.30 -13.97
C MET A 282 -8.58 2.65 -13.74
N VAL A 283 -7.92 1.98 -12.82
CA VAL A 283 -6.49 2.17 -12.54
C VAL A 283 -5.66 1.77 -13.77
N LEU A 284 -6.01 0.65 -14.43
CA LEU A 284 -5.42 0.28 -15.71
C LEU A 284 -5.61 1.37 -16.77
N TRP A 285 -6.83 1.94 -16.86
CA TRP A 285 -7.10 2.98 -17.86
C TRP A 285 -6.28 4.25 -17.60
N ALA A 286 -6.24 4.74 -16.35
CA ALA A 286 -5.42 5.88 -15.98
C ALA A 286 -3.92 5.63 -16.26
N GLY A 287 -3.42 4.44 -15.94
CA GLY A 287 -2.06 4.03 -16.26
C GLY A 287 -1.78 4.00 -17.76
N ALA A 288 -2.70 3.46 -18.57
CA ALA A 288 -2.58 3.43 -20.03
C ALA A 288 -2.53 4.85 -20.62
N GLN A 289 -3.39 5.75 -20.14
CA GLN A 289 -3.36 7.16 -20.57
C GLN A 289 -2.03 7.84 -20.23
N GLY A 290 -1.48 7.60 -19.03
CA GLY A 290 -0.16 8.12 -18.62
C GLY A 290 0.97 7.60 -19.52
N LEU A 291 1.02 6.27 -19.75
CA LEU A 291 2.05 5.64 -20.59
C LEU A 291 2.06 6.16 -22.02
N TYR A 292 0.89 6.25 -22.66
CA TYR A 292 0.78 6.71 -24.06
C TYR A 292 0.85 8.23 -24.16
N GLY A 293 0.30 8.98 -23.20
CA GLY A 293 0.37 10.44 -23.19
C GLY A 293 1.81 10.96 -23.14
N VAL A 294 2.67 10.38 -22.29
CA VAL A 294 4.10 10.73 -22.25
C VAL A 294 4.81 10.36 -23.57
N ARG A 295 4.45 9.23 -24.17
CA ARG A 295 5.02 8.80 -25.45
C ARG A 295 4.59 9.69 -26.62
N GLU A 296 3.34 10.13 -26.64
CA GLU A 296 2.76 10.96 -27.71
C GLU A 296 3.17 12.44 -27.58
N HIS A 297 3.44 12.89 -26.37
CA HIS A 297 3.77 14.28 -26.02
C HIS A 297 5.09 14.39 -25.24
N PRO A 298 6.23 13.96 -25.84
CA PRO A 298 7.52 13.95 -25.15
C PRO A 298 8.05 15.36 -24.80
N GLU A 299 7.44 16.41 -25.36
CA GLU A 299 7.74 17.82 -25.09
C GLU A 299 7.02 18.37 -23.84
N GLN A 300 6.04 17.65 -23.32
CA GLN A 300 5.30 18.05 -22.13
C GLN A 300 5.97 17.53 -20.85
N ASP A 301 5.64 18.16 -19.72
CA ASP A 301 6.05 17.65 -18.41
C ASP A 301 5.40 16.28 -18.15
N PRO A 302 6.18 15.21 -18.04
CA PRO A 302 5.64 13.86 -17.81
C PRO A 302 4.70 13.79 -16.59
N ALA A 303 5.03 14.50 -15.50
CA ALA A 303 4.20 14.49 -14.29
C ALA A 303 2.79 15.06 -14.55
N GLN A 304 2.68 16.13 -15.34
CA GLN A 304 1.38 16.69 -15.70
C GLN A 304 0.60 15.77 -16.65
N THR A 305 1.30 15.14 -17.60
CA THR A 305 0.69 14.19 -18.53
C THR A 305 0.16 12.95 -17.81
N ILE A 306 0.91 12.40 -16.87
CA ILE A 306 0.51 11.26 -16.04
C ILE A 306 -0.69 11.62 -15.15
N LEU A 307 -0.67 12.82 -14.56
CA LEU A 307 -1.78 13.33 -13.75
C LEU A 307 -3.07 13.50 -14.56
N ALA A 308 -2.96 13.98 -15.81
CA ALA A 308 -4.11 14.15 -16.70
C ALA A 308 -4.82 12.82 -17.01
N GLY A 309 -4.12 11.69 -16.98
CA GLY A 309 -4.68 10.35 -17.18
C GLY A 309 -5.75 9.95 -16.11
N TRP A 310 -5.77 10.62 -14.98
CA TRP A 310 -6.77 10.39 -13.92
C TRP A 310 -8.02 11.24 -14.06
N LEU A 311 -7.95 12.35 -14.76
CA LEU A 311 -9.05 13.33 -14.93
C LEU A 311 -9.87 13.04 -16.18
#